data_82658a4f13231fbc521973e796c3fff9
#
_entry.id   82658a4f13231fbc521973e796c3fff9
#
_cell.length_a   1.000
_cell.length_b   1.000
_cell.length_c   1.000
_cell.angle_alpha   90.00
_cell.angle_beta   90.00
_cell.angle_gamma   90.00
#
_symmetry.space_group_name_H-M   'P 1'
#
loop_
_entity.id
_entity.type
_entity.pdbx_description
1 polymer ?
#
loop_
_entity_poly.entity_id
_entity_poly.type
_entity_poly.pdbx_seq_one_letter_code
_entity_poly.pdbx_strand_id
1 'polypeptide(L)'
;MRILGLLLGVLLLAGCAEKAPAPEKFQFTAKTLEGAEFRGDKLVGQPAVLWFWTPWCPSCNAEAEMVEETAKRHDKVQFVGVAAEDQLDAMKKFVSDHKMSGFPHLADLDGSVWKRFGVTAQPTFAFVRTDGGVELLTGSPTEEQLDQHISALTPKT
;
A
#
# COMPACT_ATOMS: atom_id res chain seq x y z
N MET A 1 -38.17 53.06 30.95
CA MET A 1 -38.16 51.60 31.00
C MET A 1 -37.26 51.14 29.85
N ARG A 2 -35.99 50.81 30.14
CA ARG A 2 -34.96 50.46 29.14
C ARG A 2 -34.81 48.93 29.11
N ILE A 3 -35.19 48.32 28.01
CA ILE A 3 -35.05 46.87 27.80
C ILE A 3 -33.68 46.64 27.18
N LEU A 4 -32.75 46.09 27.96
CA LEU A 4 -31.42 45.70 27.53
C LEU A 4 -31.48 44.32 26.89
N GLY A 5 -31.40 44.26 25.57
CA GLY A 5 -31.38 43.00 24.80
C GLY A 5 -30.00 42.32 24.92
N LEU A 6 -29.96 41.14 25.54
CA LEU A 6 -28.80 40.29 25.64
C LEU A 6 -28.63 39.47 24.36
N LEU A 7 -27.71 39.85 23.49
CA LEU A 7 -27.32 39.05 22.33
C LEU A 7 -26.37 37.91 22.78
N LEU A 8 -26.91 36.70 22.83
CA LEU A 8 -26.15 35.47 23.10
C LEU A 8 -25.42 35.02 21.82
N GLY A 9 -24.16 35.36 21.71
CA GLY A 9 -23.32 34.90 20.60
C GLY A 9 -23.02 33.38 20.71
N VAL A 10 -23.59 32.58 19.82
CA VAL A 10 -23.26 31.16 19.69
C VAL A 10 -21.91 31.04 18.95
N LEU A 11 -20.87 30.74 19.70
CA LEU A 11 -19.54 30.45 19.18
C LEU A 11 -19.56 29.03 18.59
N LEU A 12 -19.67 28.91 17.27
CA LEU A 12 -19.51 27.62 16.56
C LEU A 12 -18.03 27.23 16.59
N LEU A 13 -17.67 26.34 17.50
CA LEU A 13 -16.38 25.66 17.50
C LEU A 13 -16.38 24.67 16.33
N ALA A 14 -15.85 25.09 15.20
CA ALA A 14 -15.48 24.17 14.11
C ALA A 14 -14.34 23.28 14.61
N GLY A 15 -14.67 22.14 15.23
CA GLY A 15 -13.71 21.11 15.61
C GLY A 15 -13.10 20.52 14.33
N CYS A 16 -11.83 20.81 14.05
CA CYS A 16 -11.06 20.02 13.13
C CYS A 16 -11.02 18.59 13.68
N ALA A 17 -11.75 17.67 13.05
CA ALA A 17 -11.65 16.25 13.36
C ALA A 17 -10.22 15.79 12.99
N GLU A 18 -9.35 15.72 14.00
CA GLU A 18 -8.01 15.20 13.85
C GLU A 18 -8.11 13.72 13.46
N LYS A 19 -7.62 13.37 12.27
CA LYS A 19 -7.65 11.98 11.78
C LYS A 19 -6.81 11.13 12.73
N ALA A 20 -7.41 10.05 13.25
CA ALA A 20 -6.70 9.11 14.11
C ALA A 20 -5.37 8.67 13.46
N PRO A 21 -4.29 8.50 14.23
CA PRO A 21 -3.02 8.06 13.69
C PRO A 21 -3.16 6.70 13.02
N ALA A 22 -2.45 6.50 11.90
CA ALA A 22 -2.42 5.22 11.22
C ALA A 22 -1.94 4.10 12.17
N PRO A 23 -2.45 2.86 12.03
CA PRO A 23 -1.95 1.72 12.80
C PRO A 23 -0.42 1.61 12.71
N GLU A 24 0.24 1.12 13.78
CA GLU A 24 1.70 1.06 13.91
C GLU A 24 2.38 0.41 12.69
N LYS A 25 1.77 -0.63 12.14
CA LYS A 25 2.25 -1.31 10.92
C LYS A 25 2.50 -0.35 9.75
N PHE A 26 1.74 0.73 9.63
CA PHE A 26 1.85 1.72 8.56
C PHE A 26 2.67 2.95 8.92
N GLN A 27 3.18 3.03 10.16
CA GLN A 27 4.03 4.15 10.60
C GLN A 27 5.48 3.91 10.18
N PHE A 28 5.75 3.96 8.88
CA PHE A 28 7.09 3.86 8.31
C PHE A 28 7.29 4.84 7.17
N THR A 29 8.56 5.11 6.89
CA THR A 29 9.03 5.83 5.70
C THR A 29 10.05 4.94 5.00
N ALA A 30 9.91 4.77 3.69
CA ALA A 30 10.83 4.03 2.85
C ALA A 30 11.22 4.87 1.63
N LYS A 31 12.22 4.42 0.86
CA LYS A 31 12.56 5.01 -0.44
C LYS A 31 12.01 4.13 -1.56
N THR A 32 11.50 4.76 -2.63
CA THR A 32 11.25 4.04 -3.88
C THR A 32 12.58 3.69 -4.55
N LEU A 33 12.53 2.82 -5.56
CA LEU A 33 13.71 2.50 -6.37
C LEU A 33 14.32 3.74 -7.06
N GLU A 34 13.51 4.76 -7.33
CA GLU A 34 13.91 6.05 -7.90
C GLU A 34 14.42 7.04 -6.84
N GLY A 35 14.39 6.67 -5.55
CA GLY A 35 14.87 7.48 -4.43
C GLY A 35 13.85 8.45 -3.83
N ALA A 36 12.61 8.46 -4.31
CA ALA A 36 11.54 9.26 -3.74
C ALA A 36 11.12 8.73 -2.36
N GLU A 37 10.64 9.62 -1.50
CA GLU A 37 10.11 9.23 -0.19
C GLU A 37 8.70 8.65 -0.34
N PHE A 38 8.48 7.50 0.30
CA PHE A 38 7.17 6.86 0.43
C PHE A 38 6.81 6.72 1.91
N ARG A 39 5.62 7.18 2.26
CA ARG A 39 5.07 7.10 3.62
C ARG A 39 4.01 6.01 3.71
N GLY A 40 4.19 5.07 4.64
CA GLY A 40 3.28 3.94 4.83
C GLY A 40 1.87 4.35 5.30
N ASP A 41 1.74 5.47 6.02
CA ASP A 41 0.43 5.99 6.46
C ASP A 41 -0.52 6.35 5.31
N LYS A 42 0.00 6.58 4.11
CA LYS A 42 -0.79 6.81 2.89
C LYS A 42 -1.55 5.57 2.40
N LEU A 43 -1.17 4.39 2.89
CA LEU A 43 -1.86 3.13 2.58
C LEU A 43 -3.17 2.97 3.37
N VAL A 44 -3.44 3.81 4.37
CA VAL A 44 -4.65 3.74 5.20
C VAL A 44 -5.69 4.74 4.71
N GLY A 45 -6.96 4.30 4.64
CA GLY A 45 -8.08 5.12 4.17
C GLY A 45 -8.45 4.91 2.71
N GLN A 46 -7.72 4.07 2.01
CA GLN A 46 -8.02 3.60 0.64
C GLN A 46 -7.59 2.13 0.49
N PRO A 47 -8.21 1.39 -0.43
CA PRO A 47 -7.78 0.01 -0.68
C PRO A 47 -6.37 -0.01 -1.29
N ALA A 48 -5.52 -0.92 -0.80
CA ALA A 48 -4.18 -1.07 -1.34
C ALA A 48 -3.74 -2.53 -1.42
N VAL A 49 -2.82 -2.81 -2.33
CA VAL A 49 -2.13 -4.10 -2.48
C VAL A 49 -0.63 -3.85 -2.42
N LEU A 50 0.06 -4.51 -1.50
CA LEU A 50 1.51 -4.55 -1.50
C LEU A 50 1.95 -5.92 -2.02
N TRP A 51 2.86 -5.91 -2.99
CA TRP A 51 3.47 -7.11 -3.51
C TRP A 51 4.92 -7.18 -3.06
N PHE A 52 5.23 -8.18 -2.23
CA PHE A 52 6.55 -8.43 -1.66
C PHE A 52 7.31 -9.41 -2.55
N TRP A 53 8.44 -8.98 -3.11
CA TRP A 53 9.18 -9.71 -4.14
C TRP A 53 10.70 -9.54 -4.02
N THR A 54 11.44 -10.45 -4.66
CA THR A 54 12.89 -10.36 -4.80
C THR A 54 13.31 -10.57 -6.25
N PRO A 55 14.39 -9.96 -6.73
CA PRO A 55 14.82 -10.08 -8.14
C PRO A 55 15.16 -11.50 -8.58
N TRP A 56 15.68 -12.30 -7.67
CA TRP A 56 16.11 -13.69 -7.92
C TRP A 56 14.99 -14.72 -7.76
N CYS A 57 13.79 -14.35 -7.35
CA CYS A 57 12.68 -15.25 -7.13
C CYS A 57 12.05 -15.71 -8.46
N PRO A 58 12.09 -17.02 -8.81
CA PRO A 58 11.51 -17.49 -10.07
C PRO A 58 10.01 -17.24 -10.19
N SER A 59 9.25 -17.44 -9.11
CA SER A 59 7.80 -17.19 -9.09
C SER A 59 7.48 -15.72 -9.27
N CYS A 60 8.26 -14.81 -8.64
CA CYS A 60 8.08 -13.37 -8.80
C CYS A 60 8.33 -12.93 -10.25
N ASN A 61 9.35 -13.51 -10.91
CA ASN A 61 9.62 -13.28 -12.33
C ASN A 61 8.44 -13.77 -13.22
N ALA A 62 7.88 -14.94 -12.89
CA ALA A 62 6.79 -15.52 -13.68
C ALA A 62 5.46 -14.73 -13.56
N GLU A 63 5.19 -14.09 -12.41
CA GLU A 63 3.93 -13.38 -12.16
C GLU A 63 4.01 -11.87 -12.40
N ALA A 64 5.20 -11.30 -12.63
CA ALA A 64 5.43 -9.85 -12.73
C ALA A 64 4.50 -9.16 -13.74
N GLU A 65 4.34 -9.72 -14.95
CA GLU A 65 3.45 -9.18 -15.99
C GLU A 65 1.98 -9.20 -15.53
N MET A 66 1.53 -10.31 -14.95
CA MET A 66 0.16 -10.45 -14.43
C MET A 66 -0.11 -9.42 -13.32
N VAL A 67 0.84 -9.17 -12.42
CA VAL A 67 0.72 -8.16 -11.35
C VAL A 67 0.60 -6.76 -11.94
N GLU A 68 1.44 -6.41 -12.92
CA GLU A 68 1.40 -5.11 -13.61
C GLU A 68 0.05 -4.89 -14.31
N GLU A 69 -0.44 -5.89 -15.06
CA GLU A 69 -1.73 -5.79 -15.76
C GLU A 69 -2.91 -5.73 -14.77
N THR A 70 -2.83 -6.46 -13.66
CA THR A 70 -3.85 -6.38 -12.60
C THR A 70 -3.88 -4.99 -11.97
N ALA A 71 -2.73 -4.39 -11.70
CA ALA A 71 -2.65 -3.01 -11.17
C ALA A 71 -3.30 -2.00 -12.13
N LYS A 72 -3.08 -2.14 -13.44
CA LYS A 72 -3.73 -1.29 -14.46
C LYS A 72 -5.24 -1.42 -14.51
N ARG A 73 -5.76 -2.64 -14.33
CA ARG A 73 -7.22 -2.89 -14.33
C ARG A 73 -7.91 -2.34 -13.07
N HIS A 74 -7.19 -2.31 -11.95
CA HIS A 74 -7.73 -1.88 -10.66
C HIS A 74 -7.22 -0.48 -10.27
N ASP A 75 -7.43 0.52 -11.12
CA ASP A 75 -6.93 1.90 -11.00
C ASP A 75 -7.36 2.65 -9.73
N LYS A 76 -8.40 2.15 -9.03
CA LYS A 76 -8.88 2.67 -7.74
C LYS A 76 -8.21 2.02 -6.53
N VAL A 77 -7.36 1.03 -6.74
CA VAL A 77 -6.60 0.33 -5.70
C VAL A 77 -5.13 0.73 -5.81
N GLN A 78 -4.55 1.18 -4.72
CA GLN A 78 -3.15 1.56 -4.71
C GLN A 78 -2.26 0.31 -4.72
N PHE A 79 -1.50 0.10 -5.78
CA PHE A 79 -0.47 -0.95 -5.82
C PHE A 79 0.88 -0.40 -5.40
N VAL A 80 1.65 -1.22 -4.66
CA VAL A 80 3.03 -0.91 -4.23
C VAL A 80 3.85 -2.19 -4.25
N GLY A 81 4.94 -2.23 -5.01
CA GLY A 81 5.94 -3.28 -4.90
C GLY A 81 6.85 -3.04 -3.68
N VAL A 82 7.27 -4.09 -3.00
CA VAL A 82 8.22 -4.01 -1.89
C VAL A 82 9.35 -5.00 -2.14
N ALA A 83 10.42 -4.50 -2.74
CA ALA A 83 11.60 -5.30 -3.11
C ALA A 83 12.55 -5.43 -1.93
N ALA A 84 13.04 -6.64 -1.66
CA ALA A 84 14.00 -6.90 -0.61
C ALA A 84 15.05 -7.94 -1.03
N GLU A 85 15.97 -8.24 -0.12
CA GLU A 85 16.96 -9.33 -0.19
C GLU A 85 17.88 -9.30 -1.43
N ASP A 86 18.13 -8.11 -1.99
CA ASP A 86 19.10 -7.89 -3.08
C ASP A 86 19.58 -6.44 -3.10
N GLN A 87 20.47 -6.14 -4.04
CA GLN A 87 21.01 -4.80 -4.26
C GLN A 87 20.02 -3.95 -5.07
N LEU A 88 20.07 -2.64 -4.87
CA LEU A 88 19.21 -1.67 -5.55
C LEU A 88 19.23 -1.81 -7.09
N ASP A 89 20.41 -2.06 -7.67
CA ASP A 89 20.56 -2.20 -9.13
C ASP A 89 19.85 -3.44 -9.67
N ALA A 90 19.89 -4.57 -8.92
CA ALA A 90 19.16 -5.77 -9.28
C ALA A 90 17.64 -5.56 -9.23
N MET A 91 17.15 -4.83 -8.22
CA MET A 91 15.74 -4.47 -8.09
C MET A 91 15.28 -3.57 -9.25
N LYS A 92 16.06 -2.54 -9.58
CA LYS A 92 15.79 -1.66 -10.74
C LYS A 92 15.78 -2.42 -12.06
N LYS A 93 16.74 -3.33 -12.23
CA LYS A 93 16.81 -4.17 -13.42
C LYS A 93 15.58 -5.04 -13.56
N PHE A 94 15.11 -5.69 -12.49
CA PHE A 94 13.88 -6.48 -12.47
C PHE A 94 12.68 -5.66 -12.95
N VAL A 95 12.44 -4.48 -12.36
CA VAL A 95 11.33 -3.60 -12.75
C VAL A 95 11.43 -3.18 -14.22
N SER A 96 12.64 -2.88 -14.71
CA SER A 96 12.89 -2.53 -16.12
C SER A 96 12.62 -3.69 -17.06
N ASP A 97 13.16 -4.88 -16.76
CA ASP A 97 13.03 -6.08 -17.60
C ASP A 97 11.56 -6.52 -17.74
N HIS A 98 10.79 -6.43 -16.66
CA HIS A 98 9.37 -6.78 -16.62
C HIS A 98 8.43 -5.60 -16.95
N LYS A 99 8.98 -4.41 -17.28
CA LYS A 99 8.21 -3.20 -17.65
C LYS A 99 7.17 -2.79 -16.58
N MET A 100 7.52 -2.95 -15.31
CA MET A 100 6.64 -2.69 -14.18
C MET A 100 6.72 -1.22 -13.73
N SER A 101 6.16 -0.32 -14.52
CA SER A 101 6.16 1.13 -14.23
C SER A 101 4.79 1.67 -13.83
N GLY A 102 3.76 0.84 -13.73
CA GLY A 102 2.39 1.24 -13.43
C GLY A 102 2.17 1.64 -11.97
N PHE A 103 3.08 1.25 -11.06
CA PHE A 103 3.01 1.56 -9.64
C PHE A 103 4.41 1.68 -9.02
N PRO A 104 4.55 2.36 -7.85
CA PRO A 104 5.85 2.53 -7.20
C PRO A 104 6.38 1.22 -6.60
N HIS A 105 7.70 1.04 -6.62
CA HIS A 105 8.40 -0.04 -5.95
C HIS A 105 9.32 0.52 -4.87
N LEU A 106 9.21 -0.01 -3.65
CA LEU A 106 10.06 0.36 -2.51
C LEU A 106 11.33 -0.49 -2.51
N ALA A 107 12.47 0.14 -2.19
CA ALA A 107 13.74 -0.52 -1.91
C ALA A 107 13.84 -0.82 -0.41
N ASP A 108 13.36 -1.98 0.01
CA ASP A 108 13.40 -2.42 1.42
C ASP A 108 14.73 -3.15 1.71
N LEU A 109 15.85 -2.41 1.58
CA LEU A 109 17.21 -2.96 1.64
C LEU A 109 17.57 -3.59 2.99
N ASP A 110 16.92 -3.18 4.08
CA ASP A 110 17.09 -3.71 5.43
C ASP A 110 15.98 -4.67 5.86
N GLY A 111 14.99 -4.94 4.99
CA GLY A 111 13.86 -5.81 5.27
C GLY A 111 12.88 -5.28 6.32
N SER A 112 12.97 -3.99 6.66
CA SER A 112 12.16 -3.40 7.74
C SER A 112 10.68 -3.35 7.41
N VAL A 113 10.30 -3.11 6.15
CA VAL A 113 8.90 -3.12 5.70
C VAL A 113 8.38 -4.55 5.66
N TRP A 114 9.12 -5.51 5.14
CA TRP A 114 8.77 -6.93 5.18
C TRP A 114 8.47 -7.39 6.60
N LYS A 115 9.36 -7.06 7.53
CA LYS A 115 9.20 -7.41 8.95
C LYS A 115 7.95 -6.80 9.57
N ARG A 116 7.62 -5.54 9.26
CA ARG A 116 6.40 -4.87 9.74
C ARG A 116 5.12 -5.57 9.29
N PHE A 117 5.11 -6.07 8.08
CA PHE A 117 3.97 -6.81 7.53
C PHE A 117 3.97 -8.28 7.94
N GLY A 118 5.03 -8.79 8.56
CA GLY A 118 5.17 -10.20 8.95
C GLY A 118 5.42 -11.12 7.75
N VAL A 119 6.01 -10.57 6.68
CA VAL A 119 6.36 -11.33 5.48
C VAL A 119 7.65 -12.12 5.74
N THR A 120 7.59 -13.42 5.49
CA THR A 120 8.71 -14.37 5.71
C THR A 120 9.07 -15.17 4.47
N ALA A 121 8.34 -14.97 3.38
CA ALA A 121 8.58 -15.64 2.10
C ALA A 121 8.05 -14.79 0.93
N GLN A 122 8.58 -15.00 -0.26
CA GLN A 122 8.16 -14.37 -1.50
C GLN A 122 7.71 -15.42 -2.55
N PRO A 123 6.80 -15.03 -3.44
CA PRO A 123 6.03 -13.80 -3.39
C PRO A 123 4.99 -13.82 -2.25
N THR A 124 4.68 -12.66 -1.71
CA THR A 124 3.56 -12.47 -0.78
C THR A 124 2.80 -11.21 -1.16
N PHE A 125 1.48 -11.27 -1.10
CA PHE A 125 0.60 -10.13 -1.29
C PHE A 125 -0.01 -9.72 0.04
N ALA A 126 -0.02 -8.42 0.34
CA ALA A 126 -0.77 -7.86 1.46
C ALA A 126 -1.93 -7.03 0.93
N PHE A 127 -3.14 -7.44 1.23
CA PHE A 127 -4.37 -6.75 0.88
C PHE A 127 -4.78 -5.85 2.03
N VAL A 128 -4.73 -4.54 1.81
CA VAL A 128 -5.00 -3.51 2.83
C VAL A 128 -6.39 -2.92 2.61
N ARG A 129 -7.26 -3.09 3.60
CA ARG A 129 -8.58 -2.48 3.60
C ARG A 129 -8.50 -1.01 4.03
N THR A 130 -9.55 -0.25 3.72
CA THR A 130 -9.66 1.17 4.05
C THR A 130 -9.57 1.46 5.56
N ASP A 131 -9.95 0.51 6.41
CA ASP A 131 -9.82 0.58 7.87
C ASP A 131 -8.41 0.28 8.41
N GLY A 132 -7.47 -0.07 7.52
CA GLY A 132 -6.10 -0.48 7.87
C GLY A 132 -5.98 -1.97 8.23
N GLY A 133 -7.04 -2.77 8.09
CA GLY A 133 -6.95 -4.21 8.19
C GLY A 133 -6.12 -4.80 7.05
N VAL A 134 -5.33 -5.82 7.35
CA VAL A 134 -4.42 -6.47 6.38
C VAL A 134 -4.65 -7.97 6.34
N GLU A 135 -4.79 -8.51 5.14
CA GLU A 135 -4.77 -9.95 4.86
C GLU A 135 -3.52 -10.27 4.05
N LEU A 136 -2.83 -11.37 4.37
CA LEU A 136 -1.66 -11.84 3.62
C LEU A 136 -2.00 -13.08 2.82
N LEU A 137 -1.51 -13.12 1.58
CA LEU A 137 -1.53 -14.29 0.71
C LEU A 137 -0.10 -14.59 0.26
N THR A 138 0.48 -15.68 0.76
CA THR A 138 1.82 -16.13 0.39
C THR A 138 1.74 -17.14 -0.76
N GLY A 139 2.64 -17.00 -1.72
CA GLY A 139 2.68 -17.80 -2.94
C GLY A 139 2.11 -17.05 -4.14
N SER A 140 2.11 -17.72 -5.30
CA SER A 140 1.68 -17.14 -6.58
C SER A 140 0.19 -17.40 -6.80
N PRO A 141 -0.69 -16.41 -6.59
CA PRO A 141 -2.10 -16.55 -6.92
C PRO A 141 -2.30 -16.61 -8.44
N THR A 142 -3.41 -17.21 -8.85
CA THR A 142 -3.91 -16.97 -10.22
C THR A 142 -4.46 -15.55 -10.33
N GLU A 143 -4.58 -15.05 -11.56
CA GLU A 143 -5.19 -13.74 -11.83
C GLU A 143 -6.59 -13.62 -11.20
N GLU A 144 -7.42 -14.67 -11.35
CA GLU A 144 -8.76 -14.72 -10.76
C GLU A 144 -8.73 -14.62 -9.22
N GLN A 145 -7.81 -15.34 -8.56
CA GLN A 145 -7.66 -15.26 -7.11
C GLN A 145 -7.25 -13.85 -6.68
N LEU A 146 -6.31 -13.22 -7.40
CA LEU A 146 -5.87 -11.87 -7.12
C LEU A 146 -7.03 -10.87 -7.27
N ASP A 147 -7.81 -10.97 -8.36
CA ASP A 147 -9.00 -10.13 -8.59
C ASP A 147 -10.08 -10.33 -7.51
N GLN A 148 -10.27 -11.56 -7.01
CA GLN A 148 -11.21 -11.85 -5.92
C GLN A 148 -10.80 -11.15 -4.61
N HIS A 149 -9.52 -11.25 -4.21
CA HIS A 149 -9.01 -10.57 -3.02
C HIS A 149 -9.10 -9.04 -3.15
N ILE A 150 -8.76 -8.49 -4.32
CA ILE A 150 -8.87 -7.05 -4.58
C ILE A 150 -10.32 -6.57 -4.51
N SER A 151 -11.25 -7.33 -5.08
CA SER A 151 -12.68 -6.99 -5.05
C SER A 151 -13.26 -6.97 -3.63
N ALA A 152 -12.68 -7.75 -2.72
CA ALA A 152 -13.08 -7.77 -1.30
C ALA A 152 -12.59 -6.54 -0.51
N LEU A 153 -11.62 -5.76 -1.05
CA LEU A 153 -11.09 -4.56 -0.38
C LEU A 153 -12.09 -3.38 -0.43
N THR A 154 -12.97 -3.36 -1.42
CA THR A 154 -13.99 -2.33 -1.58
C THR A 154 -15.33 -2.88 -1.14
N PRO A 155 -15.97 -2.35 -0.07
CA PRO A 155 -17.32 -2.77 0.30
C PRO A 155 -18.26 -2.58 -0.90
N LYS A 156 -19.04 -3.60 -1.24
CA LYS A 156 -20.14 -3.43 -2.18
C LYS A 156 -21.13 -2.47 -1.53
N THR A 157 -21.28 -1.27 -2.10
CA THR A 157 -22.33 -0.31 -1.76
C THR A 157 -23.70 -0.85 -2.15
#